data_3f62f419873c597a9a2260533343954a
#
_entry.id   3f62f419873c597a9a2260533343954a
#
_cell.length_a   1.000
_cell.length_b   1.000
_cell.length_c   1.000
_cell.angle_alpha   90.00
_cell.angle_beta   90.00
_cell.angle_gamma   90.00
#
_symmetry.space_group_name_H-M   'P 1'
#
loop_
_entity.id
_entity.type
_entity.pdbx_description
1 polymer ?
#
loop_
_entity_poly.entity_id
_entity_poly.type
_entity_poly.pdbx_seq_one_letter_code
_entity_poly.pdbx_strand_id
1 'polypeptide(L)'
;MQEVQIKAPKHEFTLLCDDIRQEMGGKTSLMGLYDHHIVVPQVPFTLPKVCFYTRFSRMDGQFKFGFSIVSPTGDRKDVIRDSDVQIPDGAKEGTFNVIASPFEVTGEGVYEVIIALTKGADRFEYVYKFAISDASRLQAEYEKAVAETAGQAGN
;
A
#
# COMPACT_ATOMS: atom_id res chain seq x y z
N MET A 1 -20.52 29.43 20.99
CA MET A 1 -20.36 28.64 19.75
C MET A 1 -19.52 27.40 20.04
N GLN A 2 -20.11 26.26 19.89
CA GLN A 2 -19.31 25.03 19.98
C GLN A 2 -18.52 24.92 18.67
N GLU A 3 -17.20 24.83 18.76
CA GLU A 3 -16.37 24.43 17.62
C GLU A 3 -16.82 23.02 17.20
N VAL A 4 -17.33 22.93 15.96
CA VAL A 4 -17.59 21.62 15.36
C VAL A 4 -16.22 21.00 15.08
N GLN A 5 -15.77 20.17 16.01
CA GLN A 5 -14.57 19.38 15.80
C GLN A 5 -14.84 18.38 14.67
N ILE A 6 -14.30 18.67 13.48
CA ILE A 6 -14.35 17.71 12.37
C ILE A 6 -13.51 16.51 12.78
N LYS A 7 -14.17 15.39 13.03
CA LYS A 7 -13.45 14.15 13.35
C LYS A 7 -12.74 13.64 12.09
N ALA A 8 -11.46 13.38 12.23
CA ALA A 8 -10.67 12.76 11.16
C ALA A 8 -11.25 11.40 10.78
N PRO A 9 -11.29 11.05 9.49
CA PRO A 9 -11.55 9.68 9.06
C PRO A 9 -10.59 8.70 9.73
N LYS A 10 -11.08 7.51 10.04
CA LYS A 10 -10.25 6.46 10.64
C LYS A 10 -9.78 5.50 9.55
N HIS A 11 -8.47 5.33 9.43
CA HIS A 11 -7.88 4.29 8.59
C HIS A 11 -8.08 2.93 9.24
N GLU A 12 -8.92 2.09 8.64
CA GLU A 12 -9.21 0.76 9.16
C GLU A 12 -8.12 -0.23 8.76
N PHE A 13 -7.82 -0.30 7.47
CA PHE A 13 -6.75 -1.14 6.95
C PHE A 13 -6.37 -0.76 5.52
N THR A 14 -5.18 -1.21 5.11
CA THR A 14 -4.74 -1.26 3.73
C THR A 14 -4.21 -2.66 3.45
N LEU A 15 -4.69 -3.29 2.39
CA LEU A 15 -4.25 -4.59 1.92
C LEU A 15 -3.51 -4.43 0.59
N LEU A 16 -2.42 -5.16 0.47
CA LEU A 16 -1.54 -5.15 -0.70
C LEU A 16 -1.73 -6.46 -1.47
N CYS A 17 -2.04 -6.37 -2.76
CA CYS A 17 -2.32 -7.56 -3.57
C CYS A 17 -1.91 -7.37 -5.04
N ASP A 18 -1.94 -8.47 -5.79
CA ASP A 18 -1.62 -8.46 -7.21
C ASP A 18 -2.75 -7.89 -8.06
N ASP A 19 -4.00 -8.18 -7.70
CA ASP A 19 -5.16 -7.80 -8.48
C ASP A 19 -6.40 -7.59 -7.61
N ILE A 20 -7.24 -6.65 -8.02
CA ILE A 20 -8.53 -6.37 -7.41
C ILE A 20 -9.60 -6.52 -8.50
N ARG A 21 -10.60 -7.36 -8.26
CA ARG A 21 -11.70 -7.60 -9.19
C ARG A 21 -13.03 -7.22 -8.56
N GLN A 22 -13.83 -6.51 -9.34
CA GLN A 22 -15.22 -6.26 -9.01
C GLN A 22 -16.07 -7.42 -9.55
N GLU A 23 -16.75 -8.11 -8.65
CA GLU A 23 -17.60 -9.23 -8.99
C GLU A 23 -19.06 -8.80 -9.14
N MET A 24 -19.86 -9.64 -9.78
CA MET A 24 -21.32 -9.41 -9.85
C MET A 24 -21.92 -9.39 -8.44
N GLY A 25 -22.90 -8.53 -8.22
CA GLY A 25 -23.55 -8.37 -6.92
C GLY A 25 -22.79 -7.47 -5.93
N GLY A 26 -21.88 -6.62 -6.42
CA GLY A 26 -21.19 -5.64 -5.59
C GLY A 26 -20.08 -6.21 -4.71
N LYS A 27 -19.61 -7.41 -5.00
CA LYS A 27 -18.50 -8.04 -4.28
C LYS A 27 -17.16 -7.63 -4.86
N THR A 28 -16.15 -7.60 -4.00
CA THR A 28 -14.77 -7.38 -4.39
C THR A 28 -13.93 -8.61 -4.08
N SER A 29 -13.13 -9.05 -5.05
CA SER A 29 -12.16 -10.13 -4.86
C SER A 29 -10.75 -9.59 -4.92
N LEU A 30 -9.95 -9.95 -3.91
CA LEU A 30 -8.52 -9.63 -3.86
C LEU A 30 -7.74 -10.89 -4.19
N MET A 31 -6.82 -10.79 -5.15
CA MET A 31 -6.02 -11.92 -5.61
C MET A 31 -4.54 -11.67 -5.36
N GLY A 32 -3.84 -12.70 -4.85
CA GLY A 32 -2.42 -12.59 -4.54
C GLY A 32 -2.15 -11.59 -3.42
N LEU A 33 -2.72 -11.84 -2.25
CA LEU A 33 -2.55 -10.97 -1.08
C LEU A 33 -1.13 -11.12 -0.53
N TYR A 34 -0.46 -9.97 -0.32
CA TYR A 34 0.85 -9.93 0.34
C TYR A 34 0.68 -9.61 1.83
N ASP A 35 1.55 -10.19 2.66
CA ASP A 35 1.62 -9.89 4.09
C ASP A 35 2.59 -8.72 4.35
N HIS A 36 2.30 -7.56 3.76
CA HIS A 36 3.12 -6.34 3.83
C HIS A 36 4.57 -6.49 3.32
N HIS A 37 4.84 -7.55 2.56
CA HIS A 37 6.17 -7.85 2.05
C HIS A 37 6.08 -8.45 0.65
N ILE A 38 6.79 -7.83 -0.29
CA ILE A 38 6.91 -8.29 -1.67
C ILE A 38 8.33 -8.80 -1.89
N VAL A 39 8.46 -9.99 -2.45
CA VAL A 39 9.75 -10.52 -2.89
C VAL A 39 9.80 -10.46 -4.41
N VAL A 40 10.80 -9.77 -4.95
CA VAL A 40 11.03 -9.67 -6.39
C VAL A 40 12.24 -10.50 -6.79
N PRO A 41 12.32 -11.00 -8.05
CA PRO A 41 13.44 -11.86 -8.47
C PRO A 41 14.80 -11.22 -8.31
N GLN A 42 14.89 -9.94 -8.60
CA GLN A 42 16.09 -9.11 -8.52
C GLN A 42 15.70 -7.62 -8.51
N VAL A 43 16.62 -6.77 -8.10
CA VAL A 43 16.45 -5.31 -8.14
C VAL A 43 17.47 -4.73 -9.13
N PRO A 44 17.11 -3.82 -10.06
CA PRO A 44 15.76 -3.28 -10.29
C PRO A 44 14.82 -4.28 -10.96
N PHE A 45 13.54 -4.14 -10.72
CA PHE A 45 12.49 -4.98 -11.28
C PHE A 45 11.20 -4.19 -11.49
N THR A 46 10.49 -4.46 -12.56
CA THR A 46 9.20 -3.83 -12.81
C THR A 46 8.07 -4.84 -12.60
N LEU A 47 7.24 -4.58 -11.62
CA LEU A 47 5.99 -5.32 -11.42
C LEU A 47 4.95 -4.78 -12.39
N PRO A 48 4.25 -5.64 -13.14
CA PRO A 48 3.22 -5.17 -14.07
C PRO A 48 2.12 -4.39 -13.37
N LYS A 49 1.78 -4.80 -12.15
CA LYS A 49 0.72 -4.18 -11.37
C LYS A 49 0.86 -4.52 -9.90
N VAL A 50 0.61 -3.53 -9.05
CA VAL A 50 0.44 -3.68 -7.60
C VAL A 50 -0.83 -2.96 -7.21
N CYS A 51 -1.67 -3.60 -6.42
CA CYS A 51 -2.96 -3.05 -6.01
C CYS A 51 -3.02 -2.85 -4.50
N PHE A 52 -3.66 -1.76 -4.09
CA PHE A 52 -3.90 -1.42 -2.70
C PHE A 52 -5.40 -1.31 -2.47
N TYR A 53 -5.91 -2.10 -1.54
CA TYR A 53 -7.29 -2.04 -1.10
C TYR A 53 -7.32 -1.38 0.27
N THR A 54 -7.83 -0.16 0.34
CA THR A 54 -7.80 0.62 1.58
C THR A 54 -9.20 1.01 2.02
N ARG A 55 -9.45 0.92 3.33
CA ARG A 55 -10.75 1.21 3.91
C ARG A 55 -10.63 2.21 5.04
N PHE A 56 -11.55 3.16 5.03
CA PHE A 56 -11.71 4.17 6.06
C PHE A 56 -13.12 4.14 6.62
N SER A 57 -13.25 4.45 7.90
CA SER A 57 -14.51 4.72 8.56
C SER A 57 -14.61 6.19 9.00
N ARG A 58 -15.73 6.59 9.54
CA ARG A 58 -16.02 7.98 9.94
C ARG A 58 -15.84 8.98 8.80
N MET A 59 -16.28 8.59 7.62
CA MET A 59 -16.31 9.45 6.44
C MET A 59 -17.74 9.86 6.11
N ASP A 60 -17.95 11.12 5.79
CA ASP A 60 -19.21 11.62 5.28
C ASP A 60 -18.98 12.76 4.28
N GLY A 61 -19.87 12.88 3.31
CA GLY A 61 -19.84 13.96 2.34
C GLY A 61 -18.75 13.82 1.28
N GLN A 62 -18.15 14.93 0.91
CA GLN A 62 -17.22 15.02 -0.20
C GLN A 62 -15.78 15.17 0.28
N PHE A 63 -14.90 14.35 -0.27
CA PHE A 63 -13.46 14.39 -0.01
C PHE A 63 -12.67 14.48 -1.30
N LYS A 64 -11.42 14.93 -1.18
CA LYS A 64 -10.39 14.71 -2.19
C LYS A 64 -9.44 13.62 -1.69
N PHE A 65 -9.16 12.66 -2.54
CA PHE A 65 -8.31 11.50 -2.23
C PHE A 65 -7.00 11.59 -2.99
N GLY A 66 -5.88 11.50 -2.28
CA GLY A 66 -4.53 11.42 -2.82
C GLY A 66 -3.82 10.17 -2.33
N PHE A 67 -3.00 9.58 -3.20
CA PHE A 67 -2.24 8.38 -2.90
C PHE A 67 -0.86 8.48 -3.52
N SER A 68 0.18 8.41 -2.70
CA SER A 68 1.57 8.51 -3.12
C SER A 68 2.40 7.38 -2.52
N ILE A 69 3.42 6.95 -3.25
CA ILE A 69 4.37 5.93 -2.79
C ILE A 69 5.75 6.56 -2.72
N VAL A 70 6.41 6.41 -1.58
CA VAL A 70 7.78 6.89 -1.34
C VAL A 70 8.70 5.69 -1.24
N SER A 71 9.75 5.65 -2.08
CA SER A 71 10.75 4.60 -2.08
C SER A 71 11.68 4.70 -0.87
N PRO A 72 12.49 3.65 -0.57
CA PRO A 72 13.48 3.72 0.51
C PRO A 72 14.52 4.84 0.36
N THR A 73 14.76 5.31 -0.85
CA THR A 73 15.67 6.43 -1.14
C THR A 73 15.00 7.80 -1.10
N GLY A 74 13.69 7.85 -0.82
CA GLY A 74 12.93 9.08 -0.71
C GLY A 74 12.25 9.56 -2.00
N ASP A 75 12.37 8.83 -3.09
CA ASP A 75 11.70 9.16 -4.35
C ASP A 75 10.18 8.95 -4.20
N ARG A 76 9.42 9.99 -4.55
CA ARG A 76 7.96 10.00 -4.42
C ARG A 76 7.30 9.88 -5.78
N LYS A 77 6.34 8.97 -5.88
CA LYS A 77 5.45 8.84 -7.03
C LYS A 77 4.01 9.07 -6.60
N ASP A 78 3.37 10.07 -7.19
CA ASP A 78 1.95 10.31 -6.99
C ASP A 78 1.15 9.38 -7.91
N VAL A 79 0.44 8.42 -7.33
CA VAL A 79 -0.40 7.48 -8.07
C VAL A 79 -1.77 8.09 -8.35
N ILE A 80 -2.33 8.76 -7.36
CA ILE A 80 -3.59 9.50 -7.48
C ILE A 80 -3.38 10.88 -6.90
N ARG A 81 -3.78 11.92 -7.65
CA ARG A 81 -3.72 13.31 -7.21
C ARG A 81 -5.13 13.84 -7.03
N ASP A 82 -5.45 14.21 -5.80
CA ASP A 82 -6.66 14.97 -5.43
C ASP A 82 -7.93 14.59 -6.21
N SER A 83 -8.23 13.30 -6.24
CA SER A 83 -9.43 12.78 -6.89
C SER A 83 -10.66 13.03 -6.04
N ASP A 84 -11.73 13.55 -6.66
CA ASP A 84 -12.99 13.80 -5.97
C ASP A 84 -13.68 12.49 -5.61
N VAL A 85 -14.11 12.40 -4.34
CA VAL A 85 -14.83 11.25 -3.80
C VAL A 85 -16.06 11.73 -3.06
N GLN A 86 -17.22 11.15 -3.41
CA GLN A 86 -18.47 11.37 -2.71
C GLN A 86 -18.82 10.12 -1.92
N ILE A 87 -18.93 10.25 -0.59
CA ILE A 87 -19.42 9.18 0.26
C ILE A 87 -20.94 9.22 0.24
N PRO A 88 -21.61 8.09 -0.10
CA PRO A 88 -23.08 8.05 -0.10
C PRO A 88 -23.66 8.38 1.27
N ASP A 89 -24.81 9.07 1.28
CA ASP A 89 -25.49 9.45 2.51
C ASP A 89 -25.76 8.22 3.38
N GLY A 90 -25.35 8.30 4.66
CA GLY A 90 -25.52 7.22 5.63
C GLY A 90 -24.49 6.09 5.56
N ALA A 91 -23.64 6.04 4.53
CA ALA A 91 -22.63 4.98 4.41
C ALA A 91 -21.52 5.07 5.46
N LYS A 92 -21.03 6.27 5.72
CA LYS A 92 -19.97 6.58 6.71
C LYS A 92 -18.66 5.83 6.53
N GLU A 93 -18.51 5.06 5.47
CA GLU A 93 -17.33 4.29 5.14
C GLU A 93 -16.93 4.54 3.69
N GLY A 94 -15.62 4.54 3.44
CA GLY A 94 -15.05 4.64 2.10
C GLY A 94 -14.04 3.54 1.87
N THR A 95 -14.15 2.88 0.72
CA THR A 95 -13.18 1.89 0.25
C THR A 95 -12.59 2.36 -1.05
N PHE A 96 -11.25 2.36 -1.13
CA PHE A 96 -10.53 2.82 -2.30
C PHE A 96 -9.67 1.71 -2.86
N ASN A 97 -9.81 1.46 -4.16
CA ASN A 97 -8.99 0.53 -4.91
C ASN A 97 -7.97 1.34 -5.69
N VAL A 98 -6.70 1.21 -5.33
CA VAL A 98 -5.60 1.93 -5.97
C VAL A 98 -4.74 0.96 -6.75
N ILE A 99 -4.51 1.25 -8.02
CA ILE A 99 -3.73 0.42 -8.92
C ILE A 99 -2.50 1.20 -9.37
N ALA A 100 -1.32 0.69 -9.02
CA ALA A 100 -0.05 1.16 -9.54
C ALA A 100 0.40 0.21 -10.67
N SER A 101 0.34 0.66 -11.91
CA SER A 101 0.66 -0.15 -13.09
C SER A 101 1.35 0.72 -14.15
N PRO A 102 2.61 0.44 -14.52
CA PRO A 102 3.54 -0.48 -13.85
C PRO A 102 4.03 0.06 -12.50
N PHE A 103 4.59 -0.82 -11.67
CA PHE A 103 5.27 -0.43 -10.44
C PHE A 103 6.75 -0.76 -10.55
N GLU A 104 7.59 0.25 -10.55
CA GLU A 104 9.04 0.10 -10.67
C GLU A 104 9.68 -0.03 -9.29
N VAL A 105 10.35 -1.16 -9.08
CA VAL A 105 11.13 -1.43 -7.88
C VAL A 105 12.59 -1.06 -8.17
N THR A 106 13.05 0.04 -7.61
CA THR A 106 14.42 0.54 -7.82
C THR A 106 15.39 0.08 -6.75
N GLY A 107 14.90 -0.31 -5.58
CA GLY A 107 15.72 -0.77 -4.47
C GLY A 107 14.93 -1.58 -3.45
N GLU A 108 15.66 -2.32 -2.62
CA GLU A 108 15.13 -3.02 -1.47
C GLU A 108 14.88 -2.06 -0.30
N GLY A 109 13.97 -2.42 0.56
CA GLY A 109 13.74 -1.73 1.82
C GLY A 109 12.27 -1.44 2.07
N VAL A 110 12.01 -0.48 2.93
CA VAL A 110 10.66 -0.09 3.33
C VAL A 110 10.16 1.02 2.42
N TYR A 111 9.01 0.75 1.78
CA TYR A 111 8.24 1.71 1.00
C TYR A 111 7.14 2.28 1.88
N GLU A 112 6.88 3.55 1.74
CA GLU A 112 5.81 4.23 2.46
C GLU A 112 4.71 4.67 1.49
N VAL A 113 3.48 4.31 1.82
CA VAL A 113 2.29 4.84 1.15
C VAL A 113 1.76 6.00 1.99
N ILE A 114 1.59 7.14 1.35
CA ILE A 114 0.97 8.30 1.98
C ILE A 114 -0.41 8.49 1.37
N ILE A 115 -1.44 8.36 2.20
CA ILE A 115 -2.83 8.56 1.81
C ILE A 115 -3.28 9.89 2.37
N ALA A 116 -3.76 10.77 1.51
CA ALA A 116 -4.28 12.07 1.90
C ALA A 116 -5.77 12.15 1.64
N LEU A 117 -6.53 12.52 2.67
CA LEU A 117 -7.95 12.84 2.57
C LEU A 117 -8.13 14.32 2.91
N THR A 118 -8.73 15.07 2.00
CA THR A 118 -8.98 16.50 2.18
C THR A 118 -10.47 16.78 2.16
N LYS A 119 -10.96 17.43 3.19
CA LYS A 119 -12.34 17.89 3.29
C LYS A 119 -12.35 19.38 3.57
N GLY A 120 -12.72 20.19 2.57
CA GLY A 120 -12.63 21.63 2.68
C GLY A 120 -11.19 22.10 2.91
N ALA A 121 -10.96 22.80 4.02
CA ALA A 121 -9.63 23.24 4.42
C ALA A 121 -8.85 22.23 5.25
N ASP A 122 -9.46 21.12 5.64
CA ASP A 122 -8.86 20.12 6.51
C ASP A 122 -8.22 19.01 5.67
N ARG A 123 -6.96 18.73 5.98
CA ARG A 123 -6.18 17.67 5.34
C ARG A 123 -5.75 16.64 6.38
N PHE A 124 -6.02 15.38 6.11
CA PHE A 124 -5.66 14.25 6.96
C PHE A 124 -4.72 13.34 6.19
N GLU A 125 -3.58 12.98 6.78
CA GLU A 125 -2.61 12.08 6.18
C GLU A 125 -2.47 10.79 6.99
N TYR A 126 -2.32 9.68 6.26
CA TYR A 126 -2.15 8.34 6.82
C TYR A 126 -0.97 7.66 6.13
N VAL A 127 -0.21 6.88 6.88
CA VAL A 127 0.96 6.19 6.37
C VAL A 127 0.76 4.68 6.50
N TYR A 128 0.96 3.98 5.38
CA TYR A 128 1.03 2.53 5.33
C TYR A 128 2.41 2.12 4.83
N LYS A 129 3.03 1.13 5.46
CA LYS A 129 4.38 0.69 5.09
C LYS A 129 4.38 -0.75 4.61
N PHE A 130 5.20 -1.04 3.61
CA PHE A 130 5.46 -2.39 3.14
C PHE A 130 6.93 -2.51 2.74
N ALA A 131 7.48 -3.73 2.81
CA ALA A 131 8.85 -3.99 2.47
C ALA A 131 8.96 -4.70 1.12
N ILE A 132 10.06 -4.46 0.40
CA ILE A 132 10.43 -5.20 -0.80
C ILE A 132 11.82 -5.77 -0.60
N SER A 133 11.98 -7.07 -0.90
CA SER A 133 13.24 -7.79 -0.83
C SER A 133 13.60 -8.42 -2.18
N ASP A 134 14.90 -8.51 -2.43
CA ASP A 134 15.49 -9.13 -3.60
C ASP A 134 15.70 -10.64 -3.32
N ALA A 135 15.06 -11.50 -4.10
CA ALA A 135 15.13 -12.94 -3.92
C ALA A 135 16.55 -13.50 -4.16
N SER A 136 17.31 -12.91 -5.08
CA SER A 136 18.68 -13.35 -5.36
C SER A 136 19.60 -13.11 -4.17
N ARG A 137 19.43 -11.97 -3.48
CA ARG A 137 20.17 -11.67 -2.25
C ARG A 137 19.79 -12.63 -1.12
N LEU A 138 18.51 -12.88 -0.91
CA LEU A 138 18.01 -13.80 0.12
C LEU A 138 18.51 -15.24 -0.13
N GLN A 139 18.52 -15.67 -1.37
CA GLN A 139 19.04 -16.99 -1.76
C GLN A 139 20.53 -17.11 -1.45
N ALA A 140 21.34 -16.09 -1.78
CA ALA A 140 22.76 -16.07 -1.50
C ALA A 140 23.05 -16.13 0.01
N GLU A 141 22.28 -15.41 0.82
CA GLU A 141 22.40 -15.45 2.28
C GLU A 141 22.03 -16.82 2.85
N TYR A 142 20.99 -17.44 2.32
CA TYR A 142 20.57 -18.79 2.72
C TYR A 142 21.65 -19.83 2.39
N GLU A 143 22.19 -19.81 1.18
CA GLU A 143 23.27 -20.72 0.75
C GLU A 143 24.52 -20.56 1.60
N LYS A 144 24.89 -19.31 1.95
CA LYS A 144 26.01 -19.03 2.83
C LYS A 144 25.78 -19.60 4.23
N ALA A 145 24.60 -19.43 4.81
CA ALA A 145 24.25 -19.94 6.14
C ALA A 145 24.28 -21.49 6.17
N VAL A 146 23.80 -22.16 5.11
CA VAL A 146 23.85 -23.61 4.97
C VAL A 146 25.28 -24.10 4.87
N ALA A 147 26.16 -23.46 4.09
CA ALA A 147 27.55 -23.78 3.96
C ALA A 147 28.32 -23.63 5.29
N GLU A 148 28.07 -22.56 6.05
CA GLU A 148 28.67 -22.34 7.38
C GLU A 148 28.24 -23.41 8.37
N THR A 149 26.98 -23.83 8.37
CA THR A 149 26.47 -24.92 9.23
C THR A 149 27.07 -26.25 8.86
N ALA A 150 27.21 -26.57 7.57
CA ALA A 150 27.86 -27.81 7.10
C ALA A 150 29.35 -27.85 7.46
N GLY A 151 30.04 -26.70 7.41
CA GLY A 151 31.45 -26.60 7.83
C GLY A 151 31.67 -26.82 9.33
N GLN A 152 30.71 -26.51 10.16
CA GLN A 152 30.76 -26.71 11.62
C GLN A 152 30.46 -28.15 12.02
N ALA A 153 29.70 -28.91 11.22
CA ALA A 153 29.37 -30.30 11.49
C ALA A 153 30.50 -31.29 11.12
N GLY A 154 31.55 -30.84 10.44
CA GLY A 154 32.67 -31.62 9.97
C GLY A 154 33.91 -31.67 10.89
N ASN A 155 33.85 -31.13 12.10
CA ASN A 155 34.94 -31.16 13.10
C ASN A 155 34.56 -32.04 14.28
#